data_510996806f76bc31f95e183a01edd413
#
_entry.id   510996806f76bc31f95e183a01edd413
#
_cell.length_a   1.000
_cell.length_b   1.000
_cell.length_c   1.000
_cell.angle_alpha   90.00
_cell.angle_beta   90.00
_cell.angle_gamma   90.00
#
_symmetry.space_group_name_H-M   'P 1'
#
loop_
_entity.id
_entity.type
_entity.pdbx_description
1 polymer ?
#
loop_
_entity_poly.entity_id
_entity_poly.type
_entity_poly.pdbx_seq_one_letter_code
_entity_poly.pdbx_strand_id
1 'polypeptide(L)'
;MPATDATTTSSPVPVPSSPIRVLCVDDHRLMREGVARIVGLQRDMVVVAEANSGEEAVEQFVRHRPDVTLMDLQMPSMSGHDAIRAIRAIEPNARVVVLTMYYGDEDVHRALEAGVMGYVLKDTVPDDLVRVVREVHAGRRSIPPEIEAVLEFRVSHPALTYREFQVLQLLATGKRNKEIAADLGISGDTASAHIKSIFQKFGVHDRTAALAEGIRRGIVRIG
;
A
#
# COMPACT_ATOMS: atom_id res chain seq x y z
N MET A 1 -20.99 -61.42 8.58
CA MET A 1 -20.15 -60.34 9.05
C MET A 1 -20.55 -59.10 8.26
N PRO A 2 -21.32 -58.15 8.82
CA PRO A 2 -21.65 -56.88 8.10
C PRO A 2 -20.51 -55.87 8.25
N ALA A 3 -20.19 -55.22 7.14
CA ALA A 3 -19.23 -54.12 7.05
C ALA A 3 -19.81 -52.86 7.72
N THR A 4 -19.04 -52.26 8.62
CA THR A 4 -19.38 -51.02 9.33
C THR A 4 -19.02 -49.83 8.45
N ASP A 5 -20.03 -49.15 7.89
CA ASP A 5 -19.88 -47.86 7.23
C ASP A 5 -19.54 -46.79 8.28
N ALA A 6 -18.32 -46.30 8.24
CA ALA A 6 -17.90 -45.12 9.01
C ALA A 6 -18.27 -43.85 8.24
N THR A 7 -19.47 -43.35 8.49
CA THR A 7 -19.89 -42.03 8.00
C THR A 7 -19.09 -40.94 8.74
N THR A 8 -18.07 -40.39 8.09
CA THR A 8 -17.31 -39.22 8.59
C THR A 8 -18.21 -38.01 8.55
N THR A 9 -18.81 -37.67 9.68
CA THR A 9 -19.59 -36.44 9.86
C THR A 9 -18.61 -35.28 9.95
N SER A 10 -18.41 -34.57 8.83
CA SER A 10 -17.70 -33.30 8.82
C SER A 10 -18.53 -32.29 9.61
N SER A 11 -18.04 -31.86 10.78
CA SER A 11 -18.66 -30.80 11.56
C SER A 11 -18.65 -29.50 10.74
N PRO A 12 -19.79 -28.78 10.63
CA PRO A 12 -19.82 -27.50 9.93
C PRO A 12 -18.94 -26.50 10.67
N VAL A 13 -18.01 -25.87 9.94
CA VAL A 13 -17.23 -24.73 10.44
C VAL A 13 -18.22 -23.66 10.89
N PRO A 14 -18.10 -23.11 12.11
CA PRO A 14 -19.03 -22.10 12.59
C PRO A 14 -18.96 -20.88 11.71
N VAL A 15 -20.07 -20.54 11.06
CA VAL A 15 -20.22 -19.29 10.30
C VAL A 15 -20.19 -18.15 11.33
N PRO A 16 -19.32 -17.13 11.19
CA PRO A 16 -19.30 -16.00 12.11
C PRO A 16 -20.69 -15.35 12.18
N SER A 17 -21.09 -14.89 13.36
CA SER A 17 -22.41 -14.34 13.65
C SER A 17 -22.74 -13.06 12.87
N SER A 18 -21.76 -12.42 12.25
CA SER A 18 -21.91 -11.30 11.33
C SER A 18 -20.82 -11.34 10.24
N PRO A 19 -21.13 -10.93 8.99
CA PRO A 19 -20.13 -10.89 7.93
C PRO A 19 -19.06 -9.83 8.21
N ILE A 20 -17.82 -10.10 7.76
CA ILE A 20 -16.72 -9.12 7.77
C ILE A 20 -17.09 -7.93 6.87
N ARG A 21 -17.08 -6.76 7.43
CA ARG A 21 -17.46 -5.50 6.77
C ARG A 21 -16.24 -4.89 6.10
N VAL A 22 -16.26 -4.83 4.77
CA VAL A 22 -15.12 -4.36 3.96
C VAL A 22 -15.43 -3.00 3.34
N LEU A 23 -14.52 -2.04 3.48
CA LEU A 23 -14.45 -0.82 2.69
C LEU A 23 -13.45 -1.03 1.54
N CYS A 24 -13.87 -0.79 0.29
CA CYS A 24 -13.01 -0.88 -0.88
C CYS A 24 -12.67 0.52 -1.39
N VAL A 25 -11.35 0.83 -1.46
CA VAL A 25 -10.85 2.15 -1.89
C VAL A 25 -9.90 1.99 -3.05
N ASP A 26 -10.27 2.53 -4.23
CA ASP A 26 -9.47 2.51 -5.45
C ASP A 26 -10.02 3.57 -6.42
N ASP A 27 -9.20 4.32 -7.12
CA ASP A 27 -9.68 5.29 -8.12
C ASP A 27 -10.13 4.62 -9.42
N HIS A 28 -9.68 3.37 -9.68
CA HIS A 28 -10.08 2.57 -10.84
C HIS A 28 -11.39 1.84 -10.59
N ARG A 29 -12.45 2.28 -11.27
CA ARG A 29 -13.81 1.71 -11.13
C ARG A 29 -13.87 0.20 -11.35
N LEU A 30 -13.21 -0.31 -12.41
CA LEU A 30 -13.22 -1.75 -12.72
C LEU A 30 -12.57 -2.58 -11.60
N MET A 31 -11.55 -2.04 -10.94
CA MET A 31 -10.91 -2.71 -9.81
C MET A 31 -11.87 -2.78 -8.62
N ARG A 32 -12.54 -1.68 -8.26
CA ARG A 32 -13.54 -1.69 -7.18
C ARG A 32 -14.67 -2.69 -7.46
N GLU A 33 -15.23 -2.68 -8.68
CA GLU A 33 -16.26 -3.64 -9.09
C GLU A 33 -15.76 -5.10 -9.02
N GLY A 34 -14.51 -5.34 -9.41
CA GLY A 34 -13.85 -6.65 -9.31
C GLY A 34 -13.72 -7.13 -7.87
N VAL A 35 -13.20 -6.27 -7.00
CA VAL A 35 -13.06 -6.57 -5.56
C VAL A 35 -14.42 -6.78 -4.91
N ALA A 36 -15.40 -5.92 -5.19
CA ALA A 36 -16.75 -6.05 -4.67
C ALA A 36 -17.40 -7.39 -5.08
N ARG A 37 -17.16 -7.83 -6.32
CA ARG A 37 -17.62 -9.14 -6.79
C ARG A 37 -16.92 -10.31 -6.06
N ILE A 38 -15.59 -10.25 -5.90
CA ILE A 38 -14.83 -11.29 -5.18
C ILE A 38 -15.32 -11.42 -3.75
N VAL A 39 -15.44 -10.29 -3.04
CA VAL A 39 -15.94 -10.25 -1.66
C VAL A 39 -17.40 -10.71 -1.58
N GLY A 40 -18.26 -10.27 -2.51
CA GLY A 40 -19.68 -10.64 -2.55
C GLY A 40 -19.95 -12.11 -2.82
N LEU A 41 -18.98 -12.87 -3.35
CA LEU A 41 -19.07 -14.32 -3.48
C LEU A 41 -18.83 -15.07 -2.15
N GLN A 42 -18.30 -14.38 -1.14
CA GLN A 42 -18.01 -14.97 0.16
C GLN A 42 -19.22 -14.83 1.09
N ARG A 43 -19.61 -15.92 1.76
CA ARG A 43 -20.75 -15.93 2.71
C ARG A 43 -20.46 -15.17 4.01
N ASP A 44 -19.19 -15.00 4.32
CA ASP A 44 -18.66 -14.41 5.55
C ASP A 44 -18.14 -12.98 5.38
N MET A 45 -18.39 -12.34 4.23
CA MET A 45 -17.93 -10.98 3.94
C MET A 45 -18.99 -10.14 3.24
N VAL A 46 -18.91 -8.81 3.38
CA VAL A 46 -19.75 -7.85 2.67
C VAL A 46 -18.99 -6.54 2.43
N VAL A 47 -19.07 -5.98 1.23
CA VAL A 47 -18.63 -4.61 0.97
C VAL A 47 -19.68 -3.66 1.51
N VAL A 48 -19.33 -2.86 2.51
CA VAL A 48 -20.25 -1.91 3.17
C VAL A 48 -20.16 -0.51 2.58
N ALA A 49 -19.05 -0.19 1.92
CA ALA A 49 -18.84 1.06 1.21
C ALA A 49 -17.73 0.92 0.17
N GLU A 50 -17.76 1.82 -0.81
CA GLU A 50 -16.70 2.03 -1.79
C GLU A 50 -16.25 3.50 -1.73
N ALA A 51 -15.00 3.77 -2.10
CA ALA A 51 -14.46 5.11 -2.24
C ALA A 51 -13.51 5.18 -3.45
N ASN A 52 -13.46 6.33 -4.13
CA ASN A 52 -12.63 6.56 -5.31
C ASN A 52 -11.47 7.54 -5.06
N SER A 53 -11.34 8.04 -3.83
CA SER A 53 -10.26 8.94 -3.41
C SER A 53 -9.92 8.75 -1.93
N GLY A 54 -8.80 9.31 -1.49
CA GLY A 54 -8.38 9.25 -0.08
C GLY A 54 -9.34 10.01 0.85
N GLU A 55 -9.86 11.15 0.40
CA GLU A 55 -10.83 11.96 1.14
C GLU A 55 -12.13 11.18 1.36
N GLU A 56 -12.67 10.61 0.29
CA GLU A 56 -13.89 9.78 0.37
C GLU A 56 -13.65 8.55 1.24
N ALA A 57 -12.46 7.94 1.18
CA ALA A 57 -12.10 6.81 2.02
C ALA A 57 -12.23 7.14 3.52
N VAL A 58 -11.72 8.31 3.94
CA VAL A 58 -11.83 8.76 5.34
C VAL A 58 -13.30 8.99 5.73
N GLU A 59 -14.08 9.63 4.86
CA GLU A 59 -15.51 9.87 5.08
C GLU A 59 -16.29 8.55 5.24
N GLN A 60 -16.09 7.61 4.29
CA GLN A 60 -16.76 6.31 4.30
C GLN A 60 -16.32 5.46 5.51
N PHE A 61 -15.06 5.54 5.91
CA PHE A 61 -14.57 4.86 7.11
C PHE A 61 -15.30 5.34 8.37
N VAL A 62 -15.42 6.66 8.55
CA VAL A 62 -16.11 7.24 9.71
C VAL A 62 -17.58 6.83 9.73
N ARG A 63 -18.23 6.87 8.56
CA ARG A 63 -19.66 6.60 8.41
C ARG A 63 -20.02 5.13 8.61
N HIS A 64 -19.23 4.23 8.03
CA HIS A 64 -19.57 2.82 7.95
C HIS A 64 -18.83 1.94 8.96
N ARG A 65 -17.74 2.43 9.58
CA ARG A 65 -16.92 1.66 10.54
C ARG A 65 -16.64 0.25 10.06
N PRO A 66 -15.92 0.08 8.95
CA PRO A 66 -15.59 -1.24 8.41
C PRO A 66 -14.65 -2.02 9.33
N ASP A 67 -14.71 -3.35 9.26
CA ASP A 67 -13.78 -4.23 9.98
C ASP A 67 -12.41 -4.27 9.29
N VAL A 68 -12.40 -4.19 7.95
CA VAL A 68 -11.19 -4.16 7.11
C VAL A 68 -11.36 -3.13 6.00
N THR A 69 -10.33 -2.32 5.77
CA THR A 69 -10.25 -1.39 4.63
C THR A 69 -9.22 -1.90 3.63
N LEU A 70 -9.65 -2.13 2.39
CA LEU A 70 -8.77 -2.35 1.24
C LEU A 70 -8.44 -0.99 0.64
N MET A 71 -7.14 -0.62 0.59
CA MET A 71 -6.71 0.72 0.25
C MET A 71 -5.70 0.72 -0.88
N ASP A 72 -6.04 1.34 -2.01
CA ASP A 72 -5.04 1.67 -3.02
C ASP A 72 -4.12 2.80 -2.52
N LEU A 73 -2.83 2.69 -2.81
CA LEU A 73 -1.86 3.72 -2.46
C LEU A 73 -1.81 4.87 -3.46
N GLN A 74 -2.11 4.57 -4.73
CA GLN A 74 -1.93 5.51 -5.83
C GLN A 74 -3.28 6.09 -6.29
N MET A 75 -3.71 7.14 -5.63
CA MET A 75 -4.93 7.87 -5.97
C MET A 75 -4.65 9.35 -6.19
N PRO A 76 -5.43 10.05 -7.06
CA PRO A 76 -5.36 11.49 -7.20
C PRO A 76 -5.69 12.21 -5.89
N SER A 77 -5.20 13.44 -5.73
CA SER A 77 -5.41 14.29 -4.56
C SER A 77 -4.80 13.72 -3.27
N MET A 78 -5.59 13.17 -2.37
CA MET A 78 -5.09 12.51 -1.17
C MET A 78 -4.60 11.10 -1.50
N SER A 79 -3.31 10.85 -1.26
CA SER A 79 -2.72 9.52 -1.46
C SER A 79 -3.29 8.50 -0.46
N GLY A 80 -3.24 7.20 -0.81
CA GLY A 80 -3.63 6.15 0.12
C GLY A 80 -2.82 6.16 1.42
N HIS A 81 -1.55 6.56 1.37
CA HIS A 81 -0.73 6.74 2.59
C HIS A 81 -1.29 7.82 3.52
N ASP A 82 -1.74 8.95 2.96
CA ASP A 82 -2.33 10.03 3.75
C ASP A 82 -3.69 9.62 4.31
N ALA A 83 -4.50 8.92 3.51
CA ALA A 83 -5.77 8.36 3.94
C ALA A 83 -5.59 7.34 5.08
N ILE A 84 -4.61 6.43 4.99
CA ILE A 84 -4.29 5.48 6.06
C ILE A 84 -3.93 6.21 7.34
N ARG A 85 -3.06 7.23 7.28
CA ARG A 85 -2.70 8.04 8.46
C ARG A 85 -3.91 8.74 9.06
N ALA A 86 -4.77 9.34 8.24
CA ALA A 86 -5.99 10.00 8.70
C ALA A 86 -6.97 9.01 9.36
N ILE A 87 -7.19 7.84 8.77
CA ILE A 87 -8.03 6.77 9.34
C ILE A 87 -7.47 6.32 10.69
N ARG A 88 -6.15 6.09 10.79
CA ARG A 88 -5.53 5.64 12.05
C ARG A 88 -5.43 6.72 13.11
N ALA A 89 -5.47 7.99 12.76
CA ALA A 89 -5.64 9.08 13.72
C ALA A 89 -7.04 9.09 14.36
N ILE A 90 -8.06 8.61 13.62
CA ILE A 90 -9.45 8.48 14.11
C ILE A 90 -9.63 7.16 14.89
N GLU A 91 -9.07 6.07 14.36
CA GLU A 91 -9.16 4.71 14.93
C GLU A 91 -7.77 4.05 14.90
N PRO A 92 -7.01 4.11 16.00
CA PRO A 92 -5.64 3.57 16.06
C PRO A 92 -5.53 2.08 15.72
N ASN A 93 -6.59 1.31 15.92
CA ASN A 93 -6.66 -0.12 15.64
C ASN A 93 -7.31 -0.44 14.29
N ALA A 94 -7.53 0.55 13.42
CA ALA A 94 -8.08 0.33 12.09
C ALA A 94 -7.25 -0.71 11.33
N ARG A 95 -7.92 -1.73 10.80
CA ARG A 95 -7.29 -2.79 10.02
C ARG A 95 -7.28 -2.40 8.56
N VAL A 96 -6.09 -2.10 8.06
CA VAL A 96 -5.91 -1.69 6.66
C VAL A 96 -5.07 -2.71 5.93
N VAL A 97 -5.53 -3.12 4.76
CA VAL A 97 -4.84 -3.94 3.76
C VAL A 97 -4.54 -3.05 2.57
N VAL A 98 -3.29 -2.95 2.18
CA VAL A 98 -2.90 -2.27 0.94
C VAL A 98 -3.25 -3.15 -0.27
N LEU A 99 -3.83 -2.53 -1.29
CA LEU A 99 -4.12 -3.14 -2.59
C LEU A 99 -3.48 -2.29 -3.68
N THR A 100 -2.38 -2.74 -4.30
CA THR A 100 -1.60 -1.92 -5.24
C THR A 100 -1.00 -2.72 -6.38
N MET A 101 -0.72 -2.05 -7.51
CA MET A 101 0.02 -2.64 -8.64
C MET A 101 1.53 -2.65 -8.41
N TYR A 102 2.04 -1.85 -7.46
CA TYR A 102 3.47 -1.61 -7.27
C TYR A 102 3.89 -1.82 -5.82
N TYR A 103 5.12 -2.29 -5.65
CA TYR A 103 5.78 -2.44 -4.36
C TYR A 103 7.18 -1.78 -4.38
N GLY A 104 7.22 -0.48 -4.71
CA GLY A 104 8.44 0.29 -4.48
C GLY A 104 8.78 0.28 -2.98
N ASP A 105 10.06 0.05 -2.64
CA ASP A 105 10.49 -0.08 -1.24
C ASP A 105 10.10 1.14 -0.38
N GLU A 106 9.98 2.34 -0.95
CA GLU A 106 9.49 3.52 -0.23
C GLU A 106 7.99 3.44 0.07
N ASP A 107 7.17 3.03 -0.89
CA ASP A 107 5.72 2.89 -0.71
C ASP A 107 5.41 1.79 0.33
N VAL A 108 6.12 0.66 0.25
CA VAL A 108 6.01 -0.43 1.22
C VAL A 108 6.37 0.06 2.63
N HIS A 109 7.50 0.74 2.78
CA HIS A 109 7.95 1.23 4.08
C HIS A 109 6.95 2.22 4.69
N ARG A 110 6.50 3.22 3.94
CA ARG A 110 5.50 4.20 4.40
C ARG A 110 4.19 3.56 4.81
N ALA A 111 3.73 2.56 4.06
CA ALA A 111 2.51 1.83 4.40
C ALA A 111 2.68 1.07 5.72
N LEU A 112 3.81 0.40 5.92
CA LEU A 112 4.07 -0.37 7.14
C LEU A 112 4.33 0.53 8.35
N GLU A 113 5.01 1.67 8.18
CA GLU A 113 5.11 2.72 9.24
C GLU A 113 3.74 3.27 9.61
N ALA A 114 2.84 3.43 8.64
CA ALA A 114 1.45 3.79 8.91
C ALA A 114 0.64 2.67 9.59
N GLY A 115 1.24 1.48 9.80
CA GLY A 115 0.67 0.39 10.56
C GLY A 115 -0.32 -0.48 9.79
N VAL A 116 -0.17 -0.64 8.46
CA VAL A 116 -0.99 -1.60 7.71
C VAL A 116 -0.75 -3.03 8.17
N MET A 117 -1.78 -3.84 8.11
CA MET A 117 -1.76 -5.22 8.58
C MET A 117 -1.68 -6.24 7.46
N GLY A 118 -2.01 -5.86 6.23
CA GLY A 118 -1.96 -6.72 5.07
C GLY A 118 -1.49 -6.00 3.83
N TYR A 119 -1.00 -6.79 2.86
CA TYR A 119 -0.54 -6.26 1.57
C TYR A 119 -0.93 -7.25 0.47
N VAL A 120 -1.60 -6.76 -0.58
CA VAL A 120 -2.06 -7.55 -1.72
C VAL A 120 -1.67 -6.83 -3.00
N LEU A 121 -1.09 -7.54 -3.96
CA LEU A 121 -0.88 -7.03 -5.29
C LEU A 121 -2.16 -7.17 -6.12
N LYS A 122 -2.48 -6.17 -6.96
CA LYS A 122 -3.71 -6.15 -7.76
C LYS A 122 -3.77 -7.24 -8.84
N ASP A 123 -2.64 -7.89 -9.15
CA ASP A 123 -2.54 -9.06 -10.03
C ASP A 123 -2.67 -10.41 -9.29
N THR A 124 -2.85 -10.37 -7.99
CA THR A 124 -3.01 -11.55 -7.14
C THR A 124 -4.31 -12.29 -7.45
N VAL A 125 -4.30 -13.62 -7.28
CA VAL A 125 -5.50 -14.44 -7.46
C VAL A 125 -6.58 -14.11 -6.40
N PRO A 126 -7.88 -14.20 -6.76
CA PRO A 126 -8.99 -13.85 -5.86
C PRO A 126 -8.94 -14.50 -4.47
N ASP A 127 -8.51 -15.76 -4.40
CA ASP A 127 -8.45 -16.52 -3.15
C ASP A 127 -7.44 -15.94 -2.15
N ASP A 128 -6.34 -15.37 -2.62
CA ASP A 128 -5.35 -14.73 -1.75
C ASP A 128 -5.88 -13.42 -1.16
N LEU A 129 -6.61 -12.61 -1.93
CA LEU A 129 -7.28 -11.42 -1.41
C LEU A 129 -8.23 -11.79 -0.26
N VAL A 130 -9.07 -12.80 -0.49
CA VAL A 130 -10.03 -13.30 0.51
C VAL A 130 -9.30 -13.81 1.76
N ARG A 131 -8.22 -14.58 1.58
CA ARG A 131 -7.39 -15.08 2.68
C ARG A 131 -6.80 -13.94 3.50
N VAL A 132 -6.20 -12.94 2.86
CA VAL A 132 -5.60 -11.78 3.54
C VAL A 132 -6.65 -10.99 4.33
N VAL A 133 -7.83 -10.76 3.78
CA VAL A 133 -8.93 -10.09 4.49
C VAL A 133 -9.31 -10.85 5.77
N ARG A 134 -9.44 -12.18 5.70
CA ARG A 134 -9.75 -13.02 6.88
C ARG A 134 -8.65 -12.99 7.93
N GLU A 135 -7.40 -13.08 7.51
CA GLU A 135 -6.25 -13.03 8.42
C GLU A 135 -6.17 -11.68 9.15
N VAL A 136 -6.29 -10.60 8.42
CA VAL A 136 -6.26 -9.23 8.98
C VAL A 136 -7.47 -8.98 9.88
N HIS A 137 -8.66 -9.45 9.51
CA HIS A 137 -9.83 -9.40 10.38
C HIS A 137 -9.61 -10.17 11.69
N ALA A 138 -8.93 -11.32 11.64
CA ALA A 138 -8.56 -12.11 12.82
C ALA A 138 -7.39 -11.49 13.62
N GLY A 139 -6.92 -10.30 13.27
CA GLY A 139 -5.82 -9.60 13.94
C GLY A 139 -4.41 -10.11 13.57
N ARG A 140 -4.29 -10.97 12.56
CA ARG A 140 -3.00 -11.47 12.08
C ARG A 140 -2.47 -10.57 10.97
N ARG A 141 -1.17 -10.31 11.00
CA ARG A 141 -0.47 -9.63 9.91
C ARG A 141 -0.33 -10.57 8.72
N SER A 142 -0.59 -10.08 7.52
CA SER A 142 -0.53 -10.85 6.27
C SER A 142 0.20 -10.05 5.20
N ILE A 143 1.54 -10.16 5.21
CA ILE A 143 2.46 -9.50 4.30
C ILE A 143 3.13 -10.57 3.44
N PRO A 144 3.10 -10.47 2.09
CA PRO A 144 3.80 -11.40 1.21
C PRO A 144 5.32 -11.40 1.43
N PRO A 145 6.01 -12.55 1.28
CA PRO A 145 7.46 -12.64 1.43
C PRO A 145 8.25 -11.66 0.53
N GLU A 146 7.74 -11.37 -0.66
CA GLU A 146 8.34 -10.44 -1.62
C GLU A 146 8.36 -9.01 -1.06
N ILE A 147 7.32 -8.63 -0.32
CA ILE A 147 7.20 -7.34 0.35
C ILE A 147 8.10 -7.29 1.59
N GLU A 148 8.21 -8.40 2.32
CA GLU A 148 9.14 -8.50 3.45
C GLU A 148 10.60 -8.38 2.99
N ALA A 149 10.96 -9.01 1.86
CA ALA A 149 12.30 -8.89 1.27
C ALA A 149 12.67 -7.45 0.88
N VAL A 150 11.71 -6.64 0.42
CA VAL A 150 11.92 -5.21 0.16
C VAL A 150 12.29 -4.45 1.45
N LEU A 151 11.70 -4.83 2.58
CA LEU A 151 12.03 -4.22 3.88
C LEU A 151 13.44 -4.59 4.35
N GLU A 152 13.84 -5.86 4.22
CA GLU A 152 15.17 -6.32 4.59
C GLU A 152 16.26 -5.63 3.74
N PHE A 153 16.00 -5.47 2.43
CA PHE A 153 16.89 -4.74 1.54
C PHE A 153 17.05 -3.27 1.97
N ARG A 154 15.99 -2.63 2.45
CA ARG A 154 16.03 -1.24 2.90
C ARG A 154 16.88 -1.03 4.17
N VAL A 155 16.93 -1.99 5.07
CA VAL A 155 17.82 -1.92 6.25
C VAL A 155 19.27 -1.71 5.83
N SER A 156 19.66 -2.22 4.65
CA SER A 156 20.99 -2.08 4.06
C SER A 156 21.21 -0.76 3.31
N HIS A 157 20.13 0.00 3.01
CA HIS A 157 20.19 1.22 2.20
C HIS A 157 19.54 2.38 2.95
N PRO A 158 20.30 3.39 3.41
CA PRO A 158 19.76 4.50 4.16
C PRO A 158 18.69 5.25 3.36
N ALA A 159 17.56 5.56 4.01
CA ALA A 159 16.50 6.35 3.41
C ALA A 159 16.99 7.75 3.04
N LEU A 160 16.42 8.32 1.96
CA LEU A 160 16.67 9.70 1.60
C LEU A 160 16.17 10.63 2.71
N THR A 161 16.90 11.70 2.96
CA THR A 161 16.39 12.82 3.76
C THR A 161 15.27 13.53 3.00
N TYR A 162 14.42 14.26 3.72
CA TYR A 162 13.35 15.04 3.08
C TYR A 162 13.88 15.99 1.99
N ARG A 163 15.07 16.56 2.20
CA ARG A 163 15.69 17.45 1.22
C ARG A 163 16.18 16.71 -0.03
N GLU A 164 16.75 15.55 0.14
CA GLU A 164 17.14 14.68 -0.98
C GLU A 164 15.90 14.16 -1.74
N PHE A 165 14.82 13.85 -1.04
CA PHE A 165 13.53 13.53 -1.66
C PHE A 165 13.02 14.67 -2.54
N GLN A 166 12.99 15.92 -2.04
CA GLN A 166 12.61 17.10 -2.83
C GLN A 166 13.49 17.28 -4.07
N VAL A 167 14.81 17.13 -3.91
CA VAL A 167 15.77 17.19 -5.01
C VAL A 167 15.49 16.12 -6.06
N LEU A 168 15.24 14.87 -5.65
CA LEU A 168 14.96 13.77 -6.55
C LEU A 168 13.65 13.97 -7.32
N GLN A 169 12.61 14.51 -6.69
CA GLN A 169 11.36 14.88 -7.36
C GLN A 169 11.59 15.93 -8.48
N LEU A 170 12.37 16.96 -8.19
CA LEU A 170 12.70 18.00 -9.20
C LEU A 170 13.63 17.46 -10.30
N LEU A 171 14.51 16.52 -9.96
CA LEU A 171 15.29 15.79 -10.97
C LEU A 171 14.38 15.04 -11.95
N ALA A 172 13.30 14.45 -11.46
CA ALA A 172 12.34 13.69 -12.27
C ALA A 172 11.58 14.57 -13.27
N THR A 173 11.37 15.85 -12.96
CA THR A 173 10.78 16.81 -13.89
C THR A 173 11.77 17.34 -14.96
N GLY A 174 12.98 16.80 -15.01
CA GLY A 174 14.00 17.19 -15.99
C GLY A 174 14.81 18.44 -15.63
N LYS A 175 14.58 19.05 -14.46
CA LYS A 175 15.24 20.30 -14.04
C LYS A 175 16.74 20.13 -13.84
N ARG A 176 17.52 21.12 -14.28
CA ARG A 176 18.96 21.18 -14.06
C ARG A 176 19.28 21.63 -12.62
N ASN A 177 20.50 21.39 -12.15
CA ASN A 177 20.91 21.72 -10.78
C ASN A 177 20.63 23.19 -10.40
N LYS A 178 20.82 24.14 -11.34
CA LYS A 178 20.55 25.57 -11.12
C LYS A 178 19.05 25.85 -10.89
N GLU A 179 18.19 25.16 -11.63
CA GLU A 179 16.72 25.30 -11.50
C GLU A 179 16.23 24.65 -10.21
N ILE A 180 16.77 23.48 -9.86
CA ILE A 180 16.52 22.82 -8.56
C ILE A 180 16.93 23.72 -7.40
N ALA A 181 18.12 24.34 -7.52
CA ALA A 181 18.63 25.25 -6.51
C ALA A 181 17.71 26.46 -6.32
N ALA A 182 17.24 27.06 -7.42
CA ALA A 182 16.31 28.19 -7.40
C ALA A 182 14.96 27.81 -6.77
N ASP A 183 14.37 26.69 -7.18
CA ASP A 183 13.07 26.21 -6.64
C ASP A 183 13.13 25.92 -5.14
N LEU A 184 14.27 25.44 -4.68
CA LEU A 184 14.46 25.03 -3.29
C LEU A 184 15.08 26.14 -2.41
N GLY A 185 15.42 27.29 -2.98
CA GLY A 185 16.04 28.41 -2.25
C GLY A 185 17.43 28.05 -1.67
N ILE A 186 18.25 27.29 -2.40
CA ILE A 186 19.61 26.87 -2.00
C ILE A 186 20.65 27.26 -3.04
N SER A 187 21.94 27.09 -2.71
CA SER A 187 23.01 27.29 -3.70
C SER A 187 23.07 26.11 -4.70
N GLY A 188 23.65 26.37 -5.90
CA GLY A 188 23.89 25.33 -6.89
C GLY A 188 24.82 24.24 -6.37
N ASP A 189 25.79 24.58 -5.54
CA ASP A 189 26.72 23.65 -4.90
C ASP A 189 25.98 22.74 -3.90
N THR A 190 25.07 23.30 -3.11
CA THR A 190 24.22 22.55 -2.18
C THR A 190 23.31 21.57 -2.93
N ALA A 191 22.69 21.99 -4.04
CA ALA A 191 21.88 21.10 -4.87
C ALA A 191 22.73 19.95 -5.45
N SER A 192 23.95 20.26 -5.92
CA SER A 192 24.88 19.25 -6.42
C SER A 192 25.34 18.28 -5.33
N ALA A 193 25.56 18.76 -4.11
CA ALA A 193 25.88 17.91 -2.95
C ALA A 193 24.76 16.93 -2.62
N HIS A 194 23.49 17.38 -2.61
CA HIS A 194 22.33 16.51 -2.42
C HIS A 194 22.21 15.46 -3.53
N ILE A 195 22.41 15.83 -4.79
CA ILE A 195 22.40 14.90 -5.92
C ILE A 195 23.48 13.83 -5.76
N LYS A 196 24.70 14.22 -5.39
CA LYS A 196 25.78 13.29 -5.13
C LYS A 196 25.48 12.33 -3.98
N SER A 197 24.87 12.83 -2.91
CA SER A 197 24.42 12.03 -1.78
C SER A 197 23.34 11.02 -2.19
N ILE A 198 22.38 11.42 -3.04
CA ILE A 198 21.37 10.52 -3.62
C ILE A 198 22.06 9.41 -4.40
N PHE A 199 23.04 9.74 -5.27
CA PHE A 199 23.77 8.74 -6.05
C PHE A 199 24.48 7.72 -5.15
N GLN A 200 25.14 8.18 -4.09
CA GLN A 200 25.80 7.30 -3.11
C GLN A 200 24.78 6.39 -2.40
N LYS A 201 23.66 6.94 -1.95
CA LYS A 201 22.61 6.20 -1.24
C LYS A 201 21.91 5.17 -2.13
N PHE A 202 21.82 5.44 -3.44
CA PHE A 202 21.23 4.53 -4.42
C PHE A 202 22.24 3.55 -5.02
N GLY A 203 23.55 3.73 -4.78
CA GLY A 203 24.59 2.92 -5.38
C GLY A 203 24.70 3.12 -6.89
N VAL A 204 24.39 4.32 -7.39
CA VAL A 204 24.40 4.68 -8.82
C VAL A 204 25.41 5.79 -9.12
N HIS A 205 25.75 5.99 -10.40
CA HIS A 205 26.81 6.90 -10.78
C HIS A 205 26.36 8.08 -11.65
N ASP A 206 25.11 8.06 -12.13
CA ASP A 206 24.59 9.11 -13.00
C ASP A 206 23.11 9.41 -12.71
N ARG A 207 22.63 10.51 -13.33
CA ARG A 207 21.28 11.03 -13.15
C ARG A 207 20.20 10.06 -13.65
N THR A 208 20.44 9.42 -14.78
CA THR A 208 19.45 8.51 -15.40
C THR A 208 19.27 7.28 -14.54
N ALA A 209 20.38 6.71 -14.05
CA ALA A 209 20.37 5.60 -13.13
C ALA A 209 19.69 5.96 -11.79
N ALA A 210 19.92 7.19 -11.28
CA ALA A 210 19.26 7.66 -10.07
C ALA A 210 17.74 7.80 -10.23
N LEU A 211 17.29 8.29 -11.39
CA LEU A 211 15.86 8.37 -11.68
C LEU A 211 15.21 6.99 -11.84
N ALA A 212 15.86 6.09 -12.57
CA ALA A 212 15.39 4.71 -12.73
C ALA A 212 15.24 4.02 -11.36
N GLU A 213 16.23 4.19 -10.49
CA GLU A 213 16.21 3.66 -9.14
C GLU A 213 15.13 4.30 -8.26
N GLY A 214 14.94 5.63 -8.38
CA GLY A 214 13.87 6.34 -7.69
C GLY A 214 12.47 5.87 -8.10
N ILE A 215 12.28 5.55 -9.40
CA ILE A 215 11.03 4.97 -9.91
C ILE A 215 10.85 3.56 -9.37
N ARG A 216 11.88 2.72 -9.46
CA ARG A 216 11.86 1.34 -8.95
C ARG A 216 11.50 1.28 -7.46
N ARG A 217 11.97 2.25 -6.67
CA ARG A 217 11.65 2.38 -5.23
C ARG A 217 10.33 3.07 -4.94
N GLY A 218 9.53 3.45 -5.93
CA GLY A 218 8.28 4.18 -5.74
C GLY A 218 8.43 5.59 -5.17
N ILE A 219 9.66 6.13 -5.15
CA ILE A 219 9.95 7.50 -4.67
C ILE A 219 9.56 8.54 -5.72
N VAL A 220 9.78 8.22 -7.00
CA VAL A 220 9.46 9.05 -8.17
C VAL A 220 8.32 8.41 -8.94
N ARG A 221 7.31 9.22 -9.30
CA ARG A 221 6.23 8.81 -10.19
C ARG A 221 6.38 9.50 -11.53
N ILE A 222 6.26 8.76 -12.61
CA ILE A 222 6.14 9.30 -13.96
C ILE A 222 4.65 9.53 -14.18
N GLY A 223 4.26 10.81 -14.28
CA GLY A 223 2.91 11.23 -14.59
C GLY A 223 2.57 11.00 -16.06
#